data_e03fcd9a3b2576edbcb943841882ac35
#
_entry.id   e03fcd9a3b2576edbcb943841882ac35
#
_cell.length_a   1.000
_cell.length_b   1.000
_cell.length_c   1.000
_cell.angle_alpha   90.00
_cell.angle_beta   90.00
_cell.angle_gamma   90.00
#
_symmetry.space_group_name_H-M   'P 1'
#
loop_
_entity.id
_entity.type
_entity.pdbx_description
1 polymer ?
#
loop_
_entity_poly.entity_id
_entity_poly.type
_entity_poly.pdbx_seq_one_letter_code
_entity_poly.pdbx_strand_id
1 'polypeptide(L)'
;MVVIRLAKSGAKKAPYFFITVADSRKPRDGRFIERLGFFNPSARGSEERLRFNLERYEYWVSKGAQPSEKVLNLKMQAELSPEELEKLFEKRDSRRLSRKEAKAVKLAEELKASAESEVKDSIFSIIGV
;
A
#
# COMPACT_ATOMS: atom_id res chain seq x y z
N MET A 1 2.99 15.96 21.94
CA MET A 1 2.13 14.79 21.78
C MET A 1 2.93 13.66 21.16
N VAL A 2 2.92 12.49 21.78
CA VAL A 2 3.67 11.34 21.30
C VAL A 2 2.78 10.53 20.35
N VAL A 3 3.30 10.22 19.18
CA VAL A 3 2.59 9.45 18.15
C VAL A 3 3.41 8.26 17.70
N ILE A 4 2.74 7.20 17.29
CA ILE A 4 3.36 6.03 16.67
C ILE A 4 3.01 6.09 15.18
N ARG A 5 4.03 6.23 14.35
CA ARG A 5 3.86 6.44 12.90
C ARG A 5 4.94 5.76 12.09
N LEU A 6 4.75 5.70 10.77
CA LEU A 6 5.74 5.16 9.84
C LEU A 6 6.69 6.26 9.39
N ALA A 7 7.98 5.98 9.42
CA ALA A 7 9.02 6.81 8.83
C ALA A 7 9.52 6.14 7.54
N LYS A 8 9.61 6.90 6.46
CA LYS A 8 10.04 6.39 5.17
C LYS A 8 11.57 6.29 5.11
N SER A 9 12.05 5.18 4.55
CA SER A 9 13.48 4.95 4.30
C SER A 9 13.66 4.15 3.01
N GLY A 10 14.90 3.91 2.61
CA GLY A 10 15.23 3.14 1.43
C GLY A 10 15.35 3.95 0.15
N ALA A 11 15.50 3.26 -0.98
CA ALA A 11 15.67 3.86 -2.29
C ALA A 11 14.35 4.35 -2.90
N LYS A 12 14.43 5.22 -3.86
CA LYS A 12 13.26 5.80 -4.56
C LYS A 12 12.32 4.75 -5.17
N LYS A 13 12.86 3.63 -5.67
CA LYS A 13 12.09 2.54 -6.28
C LYS A 13 11.81 1.37 -5.34
N ALA A 14 12.44 1.34 -4.17
CA ALA A 14 12.29 0.29 -3.18
C ALA A 14 12.18 0.90 -1.78
N PRO A 15 11.10 1.65 -1.49
CA PRO A 15 10.90 2.24 -0.18
C PRO A 15 10.56 1.18 0.85
N TYR A 16 11.04 1.36 2.06
CA TYR A 16 10.58 0.63 3.23
C TYR A 16 10.35 1.60 4.39
N PHE A 17 9.63 1.15 5.38
CA PHE A 17 9.16 2.01 6.46
C PHE A 17 9.58 1.44 7.80
N PHE A 18 9.96 2.33 8.71
CA PHE A 18 10.16 1.99 10.11
C PHE A 18 8.96 2.43 10.93
N ILE A 19 8.53 1.58 11.85
CA ILE A 19 7.49 1.92 12.81
C ILE A 19 8.20 2.61 13.99
N THR A 20 7.93 3.91 14.16
CA THR A 20 8.64 4.74 15.13
C THR A 20 7.68 5.42 16.09
N VAL A 21 8.16 5.61 17.32
CA VAL A 21 7.51 6.45 18.33
C VAL A 21 8.23 7.81 18.33
N ALA A 22 7.51 8.87 18.06
CA ALA A 22 8.09 10.20 17.94
C ALA A 22 7.14 11.28 18.45
N ASP A 23 7.69 12.49 18.67
CA ASP A 23 6.88 13.67 18.93
C ASP A 23 6.24 14.13 17.61
N SER A 24 4.94 14.42 17.65
CA SER A 24 4.18 14.89 16.48
C SER A 24 4.74 16.17 15.84
N ARG A 25 5.48 16.97 16.61
CA ARG A 25 6.12 18.19 16.12
C ARG A 25 7.38 17.93 15.30
N LYS A 26 7.97 16.74 15.41
CA LYS A 26 9.16 16.37 14.65
C LYS A 26 8.80 15.92 13.23
N PRO A 27 9.68 16.12 12.23
CA PRO A 27 9.45 15.62 10.88
C PRO A 27 9.25 14.09 10.86
N ARG A 28 8.44 13.61 9.95
CA ARG A 28 8.13 12.16 9.82
C ARG A 28 9.40 11.30 9.71
N ASP A 29 10.38 11.71 8.93
CA ASP A 29 11.62 10.97 8.68
C ASP A 29 12.79 11.48 9.56
N GLY A 30 12.49 12.36 10.52
CA GLY A 30 13.46 12.94 11.42
C GLY A 30 13.65 12.15 12.71
N ARG A 31 13.96 12.86 13.79
CA ARG A 31 14.19 12.25 15.10
C ARG A 31 12.98 11.48 15.60
N PHE A 32 13.24 10.34 16.20
CA PHE A 32 12.26 9.50 16.87
C PHE A 32 12.76 9.09 18.26
N ILE A 33 11.84 8.71 19.14
CA ILE A 33 12.16 8.28 20.51
C ILE A 33 12.62 6.81 20.50
N GLU A 34 11.85 5.95 19.82
CA GLU A 34 12.12 4.51 19.75
C GLU A 34 11.60 3.94 18.43
N ARG A 35 12.28 2.91 17.95
CA ARG A 35 11.87 2.14 16.78
C ARG A 35 11.21 0.85 17.25
N LEU A 36 9.95 0.63 16.83
CA LEU A 36 9.18 -0.56 17.20
C LEU A 36 9.31 -1.70 16.20
N GLY A 37 9.71 -1.41 14.97
CA GLY A 37 9.82 -2.41 13.94
C GLY A 37 9.94 -1.81 12.55
N PHE A 38 9.73 -2.64 11.53
CA PHE A 38 9.77 -2.17 10.16
C PHE A 38 8.69 -2.85 9.30
N PHE A 39 8.36 -2.20 8.19
CA PHE A 39 7.44 -2.71 7.18
C PHE A 39 8.06 -2.52 5.80
N ASN A 40 8.21 -3.61 5.04
CA ASN A 40 8.73 -3.59 3.68
C ASN A 40 7.64 -4.07 2.72
N PRO A 41 6.91 -3.15 2.04
CA PRO A 41 5.85 -3.54 1.12
C PRO A 41 6.37 -4.20 -0.16
N SER A 42 7.67 -4.03 -0.46
CA SER A 42 8.32 -4.58 -1.65
C SER A 42 9.07 -5.87 -1.38
N ALA A 43 8.92 -6.47 -0.21
CA ALA A 43 9.60 -7.72 0.16
C ALA A 43 9.24 -8.84 -0.83
N ARG A 44 10.27 -9.57 -1.28
CA ARG A 44 10.13 -10.68 -2.22
C ARG A 44 10.80 -11.94 -1.66
N GLY A 45 10.20 -13.08 -1.95
CA GLY A 45 10.75 -14.38 -1.55
C GLY A 45 10.82 -14.54 -0.04
N SER A 46 12.01 -14.84 0.47
CA SER A 46 12.27 -15.07 1.88
C SER A 46 12.49 -13.79 2.70
N GLU A 47 12.40 -12.61 2.09
CA GLU A 47 12.55 -11.35 2.80
C GLU A 47 11.42 -11.14 3.80
N GLU A 48 11.76 -10.63 4.96
CA GLU A 48 10.80 -10.31 6.00
C GLU A 48 10.01 -9.05 5.64
N ARG A 49 8.68 -9.17 5.56
CA ARG A 49 7.80 -8.07 5.14
C ARG A 49 7.43 -7.17 6.30
N LEU A 50 7.20 -7.74 7.47
CA LEU A 50 6.76 -7.02 8.65
C LEU A 50 7.43 -7.58 9.91
N ARG A 51 8.02 -6.69 10.69
CA ARG A 51 8.49 -6.98 12.04
C ARG A 51 7.91 -5.92 12.97
N PHE A 52 7.25 -6.35 14.04
CA PHE A 52 6.57 -5.45 14.94
C PHE A 52 6.74 -5.92 16.38
N ASN A 53 7.33 -5.10 17.21
CA ASN A 53 7.45 -5.36 18.64
C ASN A 53 6.17 -4.93 19.36
N LEU A 54 5.26 -5.88 19.56
CA LEU A 54 3.96 -5.63 20.17
C LEU A 54 4.07 -5.23 21.65
N GLU A 55 5.04 -5.76 22.39
CA GLU A 55 5.24 -5.43 23.80
C GLU A 55 5.55 -3.94 23.99
N ARG A 56 6.47 -3.42 23.21
CA ARG A 56 6.83 -2.01 23.24
C ARG A 56 5.70 -1.12 22.71
N TYR A 57 4.98 -1.58 21.71
CA TYR A 57 3.80 -0.90 21.21
C TYR A 57 2.76 -0.70 22.32
N GLU A 58 2.41 -1.75 23.03
CA GLU A 58 1.44 -1.70 24.13
C GLU A 58 1.93 -0.79 25.27
N TYR A 59 3.21 -0.84 25.57
CA TYR A 59 3.83 0.04 26.56
C TYR A 59 3.61 1.52 26.20
N TRP A 60 3.90 1.90 24.95
CA TRP A 60 3.73 3.29 24.52
C TRP A 60 2.26 3.71 24.42
N VAL A 61 1.37 2.84 24.00
CA VAL A 61 -0.08 3.11 23.99
C VAL A 61 -0.60 3.32 25.41
N SER A 62 -0.12 2.54 26.37
CA SER A 62 -0.48 2.71 27.79
C SER A 62 0.02 4.03 28.37
N LYS A 63 1.08 4.59 27.80
CA LYS A 63 1.62 5.90 28.18
C LYS A 63 0.96 7.07 27.45
N GLY A 64 -0.04 6.82 26.62
CA GLY A 64 -0.81 7.82 25.91
C GLY A 64 -0.34 8.13 24.48
N ALA A 65 0.55 7.33 23.92
CA ALA A 65 0.95 7.47 22.51
C ALA A 65 -0.21 7.12 21.59
N GLN A 66 -0.42 7.93 20.53
CA GLN A 66 -1.50 7.71 19.57
C GLN A 66 -0.96 7.04 18.30
N PRO A 67 -1.41 5.82 17.98
CA PRO A 67 -1.03 5.15 16.74
C PRO A 67 -1.78 5.73 15.54
N SER A 68 -1.11 5.79 14.38
CA SER A 68 -1.75 6.14 13.12
C SER A 68 -2.57 4.96 12.58
N GLU A 69 -3.48 5.22 11.63
CA GLU A 69 -4.29 4.17 10.99
C GLU A 69 -3.43 3.09 10.32
N LYS A 70 -2.35 3.48 9.67
CA LYS A 70 -1.39 2.55 9.05
C LYS A 70 -0.75 1.64 10.09
N VAL A 71 -0.36 2.18 11.24
CA VAL A 71 0.22 1.41 12.34
C VAL A 71 -0.80 0.45 12.93
N LEU A 72 -2.06 0.86 13.07
CA LEU A 72 -3.14 -0.02 13.53
C LEU A 72 -3.34 -1.20 12.59
N ASN A 73 -3.33 -0.96 11.28
CA ASN A 73 -3.44 -2.01 10.27
C ASN A 73 -2.26 -2.99 10.34
N LEU A 74 -1.05 -2.48 10.51
CA LEU A 74 0.14 -3.31 10.66
C LEU A 74 0.13 -4.12 11.95
N LYS A 75 -0.38 -3.55 13.04
CA LYS A 75 -0.56 -4.27 14.29
C LYS A 75 -1.50 -5.46 14.11
N MET A 76 -2.63 -5.27 13.44
CA MET A 76 -3.57 -6.35 13.13
C MET A 76 -2.89 -7.45 12.30
N GLN A 77 -2.11 -7.09 11.31
CA GLN A 77 -1.36 -8.04 10.50
C GLN A 77 -0.30 -8.80 11.30
N ALA A 78 0.37 -8.12 12.23
CA ALA A 78 1.38 -8.74 13.08
C ALA A 78 0.80 -9.75 14.08
N GLU A 79 -0.44 -9.57 14.48
CA GLU A 79 -1.17 -10.50 15.36
C GLU A 79 -1.64 -11.77 14.64
N LEU A 80 -1.73 -11.73 13.30
CA LEU A 80 -2.12 -12.87 12.49
C LEU A 80 -0.99 -13.91 12.40
N SER A 81 -1.36 -15.18 12.27
CA SER A 81 -0.38 -16.23 12.00
C SER A 81 0.27 -16.03 10.61
N PRO A 82 1.50 -16.54 10.38
CA PRO A 82 2.15 -16.40 9.08
C PRO A 82 1.31 -16.92 7.90
N GLU A 83 0.57 -18.00 8.09
CA GLU A 83 -0.32 -18.56 7.06
C GLU A 83 -1.49 -17.65 6.73
N GLU A 84 -2.13 -17.08 7.74
CA GLU A 84 -3.23 -16.12 7.56
C GLU A 84 -2.73 -14.83 6.90
N LEU A 85 -1.53 -14.41 7.25
CA LEU A 85 -0.89 -13.25 6.66
C LEU A 85 -0.65 -13.45 5.16
N GLU A 86 -0.12 -14.60 4.76
CA GLU A 86 0.09 -14.96 3.36
C GLU A 86 -1.23 -14.99 2.56
N LYS A 87 -2.26 -15.60 3.12
CA LYS A 87 -3.60 -15.62 2.53
C LYS A 87 -4.16 -14.21 2.33
N LEU A 88 -3.93 -13.34 3.29
CA LEU A 88 -4.37 -11.95 3.21
C LEU A 88 -3.66 -11.20 2.07
N PHE A 89 -2.35 -11.39 1.92
CA PHE A 89 -1.57 -10.79 0.87
C PHE A 89 -1.94 -11.33 -0.51
N GLU A 90 -2.12 -12.64 -0.66
CA GLU A 90 -2.59 -13.26 -1.90
C GLU A 90 -3.95 -12.71 -2.33
N LYS A 91 -4.87 -12.57 -1.38
CA LYS A 91 -6.20 -12.00 -1.62
C LYS A 91 -6.13 -10.55 -2.07
N ARG A 92 -5.22 -9.76 -1.51
CA ARG A 92 -4.97 -8.37 -1.93
C ARG A 92 -4.41 -8.31 -3.34
N ASP A 93 -3.43 -9.15 -3.64
CA ASP A 93 -2.78 -9.20 -4.94
C ASP A 93 -3.76 -9.66 -6.03
N SER A 94 -4.57 -10.67 -5.74
CA SER A 94 -5.64 -11.12 -6.63
C SER A 94 -6.65 -10.01 -6.95
N ARG A 95 -7.08 -9.25 -5.95
CA ARG A 95 -7.99 -8.12 -6.14
C ARG A 95 -7.35 -7.02 -6.97
N ARG A 96 -6.07 -6.76 -6.75
CA ARG A 96 -5.30 -5.75 -7.48
C ARG A 96 -5.18 -6.13 -8.96
N LEU A 97 -4.86 -7.39 -9.24
CA LEU A 97 -4.78 -7.93 -10.59
C LEU A 97 -6.14 -7.88 -11.29
N SER A 98 -7.19 -8.34 -10.64
CA SER A 98 -8.56 -8.30 -11.19
C SER A 98 -9.01 -6.88 -11.56
N ARG A 99 -8.70 -5.90 -10.71
CA ARG A 99 -8.99 -4.49 -10.99
C ARG A 99 -8.20 -3.97 -12.18
N LYS A 100 -6.94 -4.36 -12.29
CA LYS A 100 -6.06 -3.96 -13.38
C LYS A 100 -6.52 -4.56 -14.71
N GLU A 101 -6.91 -5.83 -14.72
CA GLU A 101 -7.45 -6.51 -15.87
C GLU A 101 -8.79 -5.91 -16.31
N ALA A 102 -9.71 -5.69 -15.39
CA ALA A 102 -11.00 -5.07 -15.67
C ALA A 102 -10.83 -3.67 -16.28
N LYS A 103 -9.88 -2.89 -15.76
CA LYS A 103 -9.58 -1.56 -16.29
C LYS A 103 -8.98 -1.63 -17.70
N ALA A 104 -8.09 -2.59 -17.94
CA ALA A 104 -7.49 -2.80 -19.26
C ALA A 104 -8.53 -3.24 -20.30
N VAL A 105 -9.43 -4.14 -19.96
CA VAL A 105 -10.53 -4.59 -20.82
C VAL A 105 -11.45 -3.43 -21.16
N LYS A 106 -11.84 -2.62 -20.19
CA LYS A 106 -12.69 -1.46 -20.38
C LYS A 106 -12.06 -0.43 -21.31
N LEU A 107 -10.77 -0.16 -21.13
CA LEU A 107 -10.02 0.75 -22.00
C LEU A 107 -9.95 0.22 -23.43
N ALA A 108 -9.72 -1.08 -23.63
CA ALA A 108 -9.70 -1.73 -24.94
C ALA A 108 -11.06 -1.64 -25.65
N GLU A 109 -12.15 -1.82 -24.94
CA GLU A 109 -13.53 -1.67 -25.47
C GLU A 109 -13.80 -0.23 -25.90
N GLU A 110 -13.40 0.76 -25.09
CA GLU A 110 -13.55 2.18 -25.42
C GLU A 110 -12.76 2.55 -26.68
N LEU A 111 -11.52 2.09 -26.80
CA LEU A 111 -10.70 2.32 -27.98
C LEU A 111 -11.29 1.65 -29.22
N LYS A 112 -11.82 0.46 -29.10
CA LYS A 112 -12.46 -0.27 -30.20
C LYS A 112 -13.74 0.42 -30.67
N ALA A 113 -14.58 0.87 -29.75
CA ALA A 113 -15.79 1.64 -30.07
C ALA A 113 -15.45 2.97 -30.77
N SER A 114 -14.43 3.66 -30.31
CA SER A 114 -13.94 4.89 -30.93
C SER A 114 -13.43 4.65 -32.37
N ALA A 115 -12.68 3.59 -32.60
CA ALA A 115 -12.18 3.22 -33.92
C ALA A 115 -13.35 2.85 -34.89
N GLU A 116 -14.33 2.14 -34.44
CA GLU A 116 -15.52 1.81 -35.25
C GLU A 116 -16.33 3.04 -35.63
N SER A 117 -16.45 4.00 -34.70
CA SER A 117 -17.11 5.29 -34.97
C SER A 117 -16.39 6.09 -36.05
N GLU A 118 -15.08 6.19 -35.97
CA GLU A 118 -14.24 6.88 -36.98
C GLU A 118 -14.35 6.22 -38.36
N VAL A 119 -14.37 4.89 -38.43
CA VAL A 119 -14.54 4.15 -39.69
C VAL A 119 -15.89 4.43 -40.31
N LYS A 120 -16.96 4.47 -39.53
CA LYS A 120 -18.34 4.80 -40.04
C LYS A 120 -18.39 6.21 -40.61
N ASP A 121 -17.84 7.20 -39.92
CA ASP A 121 -17.77 8.59 -40.37
C ASP A 121 -16.98 8.71 -41.68
N SER A 122 -15.84 8.00 -41.78
CA SER A 122 -15.02 7.94 -42.98
C SER A 122 -15.80 7.34 -44.17
N ILE A 123 -16.55 6.27 -43.98
CA ILE A 123 -17.37 5.64 -45.01
C ILE A 123 -18.47 6.59 -45.48
N PHE A 124 -19.17 7.28 -44.58
CA PHE A 124 -20.18 8.29 -44.93
C PHE A 124 -19.56 9.43 -45.75
N SER A 125 -18.39 9.89 -45.41
CA SER A 125 -17.68 10.91 -46.18
C SER A 125 -17.30 10.47 -47.60
N ILE A 126 -16.91 9.20 -47.80
CA ILE A 126 -16.54 8.65 -49.12
C ILE A 126 -17.76 8.43 -50.00
N ILE A 127 -18.91 8.04 -49.45
CA ILE A 127 -20.14 7.84 -50.21
C ILE A 127 -20.78 9.12 -50.72
N GLY A 128 -20.26 10.28 -50.29
CA GLY A 128 -20.60 11.56 -50.91
C GLY A 128 -21.99 12.08 -50.52
N VAL A 129 -22.38 11.83 -49.36
CA VAL A 129 -23.66 12.30 -48.82
C VAL A 129 -23.55 13.70 -48.27
#